data_b2723e9a729bae9ffdafedd4d5dd46d5
#
_entry.id   b2723e9a729bae9ffdafedd4d5dd46d5
#
_cell.length_a   1.000
_cell.length_b   1.000
_cell.length_c   1.000
_cell.angle_alpha   90.00
_cell.angle_beta   90.00
_cell.angle_gamma   90.00
#
_symmetry.space_group_name_H-M   'P 1'
#
loop_
_entity.id
_entity.type
_entity.pdbx_description
1 polymer ?
#
loop_
_entity_poly.entity_id
_entity_poly.type
_entity_poly.pdbx_seq_one_letter_code
_entity_poly.pdbx_strand_id
1 'polypeptide(L)'
;MASPPDRVRTSAHAKLNLFLRILAREAGGYHQIETAFALLELADELTVSRSPGAGDVALTVHGPDLGPAEENLAVRAARAVLDATGHRFGVAIELTKRIPVRAGLGGGSSDAAATLHAVNALAGDAVPRPELLHFAARLGADVGFFASGAPAAVAWGRGERLFRLTPPPPAPILLAVPTLGVATPDAYRWWDQLNPEPPVHGPVVLAQDAFATWGSIGRLGGNDFEIPVFGKHPPLRALFERLAATHPYWVRLCGSGSAVAAVYASERLRDDARMQLGEKQQRLIDTTTRAVPAGGPEPLP
;
A
#
# COMPACT_ATOMS: atom_id res chain seq x y z
N MET A 1 -28.84 9.13 19.28
CA MET A 1 -27.72 8.87 18.35
C MET A 1 -27.99 9.64 17.08
N ALA A 2 -26.99 10.30 16.47
CA ALA A 2 -27.17 10.96 15.17
C ALA A 2 -27.48 9.89 14.10
N SER A 3 -28.28 10.27 13.10
CA SER A 3 -28.52 9.37 11.96
C SER A 3 -27.22 9.10 11.21
N PRO A 4 -27.01 7.87 10.67
CA PRO A 4 -25.86 7.60 9.83
C PRO A 4 -25.84 8.57 8.64
N PRO A 5 -24.65 8.97 8.15
CA PRO A 5 -24.53 9.83 6.98
C PRO A 5 -25.00 9.10 5.71
N ASP A 6 -25.48 9.84 4.72
CA ASP A 6 -25.83 9.29 3.41
C ASP A 6 -24.65 9.31 2.44
N ARG A 7 -23.62 10.11 2.73
CA ARG A 7 -22.41 10.27 1.92
C ARG A 7 -21.20 10.54 2.78
N VAL A 8 -20.06 9.93 2.43
CA VAL A 8 -18.78 10.14 3.11
C VAL A 8 -17.65 10.29 2.11
N ARG A 9 -16.62 11.06 2.50
CA ARG A 9 -15.35 11.13 1.79
C ARG A 9 -14.26 10.47 2.64
N THR A 10 -13.27 9.83 2.00
CA THR A 10 -12.11 9.27 2.66
C THR A 10 -10.90 9.26 1.73
N SER A 11 -9.69 9.29 2.30
CA SER A 11 -8.44 9.16 1.57
C SER A 11 -7.86 7.76 1.75
N ALA A 12 -7.44 7.14 0.65
CA ALA A 12 -6.75 5.86 0.61
C ALA A 12 -5.25 6.07 0.36
N HIS A 13 -4.47 6.11 1.43
CA HIS A 13 -3.04 6.43 1.38
C HIS A 13 -2.20 5.30 0.77
N ALA A 14 -1.13 5.63 0.05
CA ALA A 14 -0.11 4.69 -0.37
C ALA A 14 0.76 4.21 0.80
N LYS A 15 1.54 3.15 0.59
CA LYS A 15 2.54 2.65 1.55
C LYS A 15 3.90 2.44 0.90
N LEU A 16 4.93 2.38 1.74
CA LEU A 16 6.23 1.79 1.44
C LEU A 16 6.44 0.52 2.25
N ASN A 17 7.27 -0.38 1.72
CA ASN A 17 7.94 -1.41 2.50
C ASN A 17 9.30 -0.86 2.89
N LEU A 18 9.55 -0.63 4.19
CA LEU A 18 10.83 -0.13 4.69
C LEU A 18 11.94 -1.17 4.51
N PHE A 19 11.60 -2.43 4.60
CA PHE A 19 12.33 -3.61 4.14
C PHE A 19 11.31 -4.71 3.78
N LEU A 20 11.71 -5.73 3.05
CA LEU A 20 10.88 -6.89 2.75
C LEU A 20 11.76 -8.13 2.62
N ARG A 21 11.46 -9.16 3.40
CA ARG A 21 12.11 -10.46 3.38
C ARG A 21 11.11 -11.55 3.08
N ILE A 22 11.50 -12.49 2.26
CA ILE A 22 10.73 -13.70 1.99
C ILE A 22 11.35 -14.81 2.81
N LEU A 23 10.61 -15.32 3.81
CA LEU A 23 11.14 -16.24 4.82
C LEU A 23 10.97 -17.70 4.43
N ALA A 24 9.85 -18.04 3.79
CA ALA A 24 9.52 -19.41 3.45
C ALA A 24 8.47 -19.47 2.33
N ARG A 25 8.41 -20.61 1.64
CA ARG A 25 7.32 -20.96 0.75
C ARG A 25 6.42 -21.99 1.42
N GLU A 26 5.12 -21.73 1.47
CA GLU A 26 4.11 -22.62 2.00
C GLU A 26 3.75 -23.72 0.97
N ALA A 27 3.27 -24.87 1.43
CA ALA A 27 2.79 -25.96 0.56
C ALA A 27 1.66 -25.50 -0.41
N GLY A 28 0.87 -24.50 -0.02
CA GLY A 28 -0.19 -23.89 -0.84
C GLY A 28 0.32 -22.89 -1.89
N GLY A 29 1.64 -22.71 -2.05
CA GLY A 29 2.24 -21.77 -3.02
C GLY A 29 2.32 -20.33 -2.55
N TYR A 30 1.82 -19.99 -1.37
CA TYR A 30 2.01 -18.69 -0.73
C TYR A 30 3.40 -18.57 -0.12
N HIS A 31 3.82 -17.32 0.15
CA HIS A 31 5.10 -17.04 0.78
C HIS A 31 4.88 -16.40 2.15
N GLN A 32 5.67 -16.82 3.12
CA GLN A 32 5.79 -16.12 4.39
C GLN A 32 6.79 -14.99 4.24
N ILE A 33 6.39 -13.81 4.67
CA ILE A 33 7.21 -12.60 4.58
C ILE A 33 7.39 -11.96 5.94
N GLU A 34 8.41 -11.13 6.04
CA GLU A 34 8.61 -10.17 7.11
C GLU A 34 8.88 -8.81 6.46
N THR A 35 8.12 -7.80 6.86
CA THR A 35 8.24 -6.44 6.31
C THR A 35 7.86 -5.40 7.35
N ALA A 36 8.26 -4.16 7.14
CA ALA A 36 7.68 -3.03 7.84
C ALA A 36 7.05 -2.07 6.84
N PHE A 37 5.84 -1.64 7.12
CA PHE A 37 5.10 -0.67 6.34
C PHE A 37 5.19 0.74 6.93
N ALA A 38 5.19 1.74 6.07
CA ALA A 38 4.96 3.14 6.41
C ALA A 38 3.99 3.78 5.41
N LEU A 39 3.01 4.54 5.90
CA LEU A 39 2.08 5.31 5.06
C LEU A 39 2.77 6.51 4.41
N LEU A 40 2.25 6.89 3.24
CA LEU A 40 2.60 8.11 2.51
C LEU A 40 1.46 9.12 2.51
N GLU A 41 1.79 10.39 2.28
CA GLU A 41 0.77 11.42 2.04
C GLU A 41 0.11 11.26 0.66
N LEU A 42 0.78 10.63 -0.32
CA LEU A 42 0.15 10.27 -1.59
C LEU A 42 -1.06 9.37 -1.34
N ALA A 43 -2.23 9.77 -1.82
CA ALA A 43 -3.47 9.04 -1.59
C ALA A 43 -4.41 9.12 -2.80
N ASP A 44 -5.21 8.08 -2.98
CA ASP A 44 -6.43 8.11 -3.78
C ASP A 44 -7.56 8.75 -2.97
N GLU A 45 -8.56 9.29 -3.63
CA GLU A 45 -9.74 9.86 -2.98
C GLU A 45 -10.98 9.02 -3.31
N LEU A 46 -11.75 8.71 -2.28
CA LEU A 46 -13.03 8.02 -2.42
C LEU A 46 -14.17 8.88 -1.88
N THR A 47 -15.24 8.94 -2.64
CA THR A 47 -16.55 9.37 -2.15
C THR A 47 -17.49 8.17 -2.24
N VAL A 48 -18.13 7.82 -1.12
CA VAL A 48 -19.04 6.68 -1.05
C VAL A 48 -20.40 7.22 -0.58
N SER A 49 -21.44 6.92 -1.36
CA SER A 49 -22.81 7.39 -1.10
C SER A 49 -23.75 6.20 -1.02
N ARG A 50 -24.79 6.30 -0.18
CA ARG A 50 -25.92 5.38 -0.25
C ARG A 50 -26.62 5.50 -1.60
N SER A 51 -27.07 4.39 -2.15
CA SER A 51 -27.90 4.34 -3.37
C SER A 51 -29.17 3.51 -3.14
N PRO A 52 -30.22 3.75 -3.94
CA PRO A 52 -31.39 2.90 -3.98
C PRO A 52 -31.01 1.48 -4.39
N GLY A 53 -31.51 0.44 -4.06
CA GLY A 53 -31.13 -0.91 -4.49
C GLY A 53 -30.38 -1.64 -3.41
N ALA A 54 -31.04 -2.59 -2.78
CA ALA A 54 -30.53 -3.35 -1.66
C ALA A 54 -29.34 -4.22 -2.08
N GLY A 55 -28.15 -3.91 -1.56
CA GLY A 55 -26.94 -4.67 -1.85
C GLY A 55 -26.21 -4.32 -3.16
N ASP A 56 -26.73 -3.39 -3.98
CA ASP A 56 -26.09 -2.97 -5.22
C ASP A 56 -24.81 -2.18 -4.94
N VAL A 57 -23.76 -2.43 -5.74
CA VAL A 57 -22.51 -1.70 -5.68
C VAL A 57 -22.15 -1.17 -7.05
N ALA A 58 -22.15 0.14 -7.21
CA ALA A 58 -21.68 0.84 -8.41
C ALA A 58 -20.30 1.43 -8.16
N LEU A 59 -19.39 1.33 -9.13
CA LEU A 59 -18.05 1.91 -9.09
C LEU A 59 -17.83 2.79 -10.31
N THR A 60 -17.47 4.06 -10.06
CA THR A 60 -16.96 4.99 -11.07
C THR A 60 -15.50 5.31 -10.78
N VAL A 61 -14.62 5.10 -11.74
CA VAL A 61 -13.19 5.37 -11.60
C VAL A 61 -12.79 6.59 -12.43
N HIS A 62 -12.19 7.58 -11.77
CA HIS A 62 -11.52 8.72 -12.41
C HIS A 62 -10.02 8.44 -12.44
N GLY A 63 -9.51 8.04 -13.62
CA GLY A 63 -8.11 7.67 -13.80
C GLY A 63 -7.92 6.51 -14.79
N PRO A 64 -6.91 5.65 -14.59
CA PRO A 64 -6.64 4.53 -15.46
C PRO A 64 -7.74 3.47 -15.36
N ASP A 65 -7.90 2.68 -16.42
CA ASP A 65 -8.74 1.49 -16.39
C ASP A 65 -8.21 0.46 -15.38
N LEU A 66 -9.08 0.01 -14.47
CA LEU A 66 -8.76 -0.97 -13.44
C LEU A 66 -9.30 -2.39 -13.75
N GLY A 67 -9.90 -2.58 -14.92
CA GLY A 67 -10.57 -3.82 -15.32
C GLY A 67 -12.00 -3.95 -14.78
N PRO A 68 -12.56 -5.16 -14.79
CA PRO A 68 -13.94 -5.41 -14.37
C PRO A 68 -14.21 -4.97 -12.93
N ALA A 69 -15.35 -4.30 -12.70
CA ALA A 69 -15.72 -3.78 -11.39
C ALA A 69 -15.82 -4.88 -10.32
N GLU A 70 -16.26 -6.07 -10.69
CA GLU A 70 -16.42 -7.23 -9.80
C GLU A 70 -15.09 -7.73 -9.23
N GLU A 71 -13.99 -7.55 -9.96
CA GLU A 71 -12.64 -7.91 -9.53
C GLU A 71 -12.00 -6.83 -8.66
N ASN A 72 -12.56 -5.61 -8.66
CA ASN A 72 -12.03 -4.50 -7.91
C ASN A 72 -12.19 -4.72 -6.40
N LEU A 73 -11.09 -4.58 -5.66
CA LEU A 73 -11.08 -4.81 -4.21
C LEU A 73 -12.01 -3.85 -3.44
N ALA A 74 -12.21 -2.62 -3.92
CA ALA A 74 -13.16 -1.68 -3.31
C ALA A 74 -14.60 -2.18 -3.42
N VAL A 75 -15.00 -2.74 -4.58
CA VAL A 75 -16.34 -3.35 -4.76
C VAL A 75 -16.51 -4.55 -3.86
N ARG A 76 -15.49 -5.42 -3.78
CA ARG A 76 -15.51 -6.59 -2.90
C ARG A 76 -15.58 -6.20 -1.42
N ALA A 77 -14.89 -5.13 -1.03
CA ALA A 77 -14.94 -4.56 0.30
C ALA A 77 -16.34 -4.03 0.66
N ALA A 78 -16.96 -3.28 -0.27
CA ALA A 78 -18.32 -2.80 -0.07
C ALA A 78 -19.31 -3.94 0.12
N ARG A 79 -19.24 -4.98 -0.73
CA ARG A 79 -20.10 -6.18 -0.61
C ARG A 79 -19.94 -6.86 0.72
N ALA A 80 -18.70 -7.02 1.23
CA ALA A 80 -18.47 -7.67 2.51
C ALA A 80 -19.20 -6.97 3.68
N VAL A 81 -19.24 -5.64 3.69
CA VAL A 81 -19.97 -4.88 4.72
C VAL A 81 -21.48 -4.93 4.49
N LEU A 82 -21.95 -4.82 3.23
CA LEU A 82 -23.37 -4.91 2.91
C LEU A 82 -23.95 -6.29 3.27
N ASP A 83 -23.22 -7.37 2.98
CA ASP A 83 -23.61 -8.74 3.37
C ASP A 83 -23.76 -8.87 4.89
N ALA A 84 -22.77 -8.37 5.65
CA ALA A 84 -22.77 -8.41 7.10
C ALA A 84 -23.89 -7.55 7.73
N THR A 85 -24.38 -6.53 7.00
CA THR A 85 -25.42 -5.61 7.51
C THR A 85 -26.81 -5.87 6.90
N GLY A 86 -26.97 -6.95 6.14
CA GLY A 86 -28.26 -7.43 5.62
C GLY A 86 -28.78 -6.62 4.43
N HIS A 87 -27.91 -6.08 3.57
CA HIS A 87 -28.25 -5.41 2.30
C HIS A 87 -29.30 -4.28 2.45
N ARG A 88 -29.21 -3.49 3.48
CA ARG A 88 -30.23 -2.44 3.79
C ARG A 88 -30.30 -1.31 2.77
N PHE A 89 -29.21 -1.12 2.01
CA PHE A 89 -29.05 -0.09 0.97
C PHE A 89 -28.01 -0.56 -0.04
N GLY A 90 -27.95 0.10 -1.19
CA GLY A 90 -26.84 -0.01 -2.12
C GLY A 90 -25.81 1.09 -1.90
N VAL A 91 -24.66 1.02 -2.56
CA VAL A 91 -23.63 2.05 -2.53
C VAL A 91 -23.14 2.42 -3.93
N ALA A 92 -22.83 3.71 -4.10
CA ALA A 92 -22.11 4.24 -5.24
C ALA A 92 -20.74 4.71 -4.75
N ILE A 93 -19.67 4.20 -5.37
CA ILE A 93 -18.27 4.53 -5.08
C ILE A 93 -17.73 5.38 -6.23
N GLU A 94 -17.31 6.60 -5.95
CA GLU A 94 -16.52 7.43 -6.85
C GLU A 94 -15.06 7.38 -6.39
N LEU A 95 -14.17 6.82 -7.22
CA LEU A 95 -12.76 6.60 -6.92
C LEU A 95 -11.88 7.43 -7.85
N THR A 96 -11.15 8.40 -7.30
CA THR A 96 -10.14 9.19 -8.03
C THR A 96 -8.75 8.62 -7.77
N LYS A 97 -8.13 8.01 -8.80
CA LYS A 97 -6.80 7.39 -8.73
C LYS A 97 -5.67 8.38 -8.90
N ARG A 98 -4.81 8.48 -7.89
CA ARG A 98 -3.56 9.23 -7.89
C ARG A 98 -2.34 8.32 -7.67
N ILE A 99 -2.53 7.24 -6.91
CA ILE A 99 -1.51 6.21 -6.67
C ILE A 99 -1.31 5.42 -7.97
N PRO A 100 -0.07 5.32 -8.48
CA PRO A 100 0.22 4.53 -9.67
C PRO A 100 -0.19 3.06 -9.52
N VAL A 101 -0.85 2.54 -10.56
CA VAL A 101 -1.31 1.15 -10.57
C VAL A 101 -0.14 0.21 -10.83
N ARG A 102 -0.13 -0.95 -10.17
CA ARG A 102 0.92 -1.99 -10.30
C ARG A 102 2.34 -1.49 -10.01
N ALA A 103 2.45 -0.52 -9.11
CA ALA A 103 3.70 0.11 -8.71
C ALA A 103 4.27 -0.38 -7.35
N GLY A 104 3.63 -1.36 -6.70
CA GLY A 104 4.05 -1.86 -5.38
C GLY A 104 3.69 -0.95 -4.20
N LEU A 105 2.86 0.09 -4.43
CA LEU A 105 2.48 1.12 -3.45
C LEU A 105 1.19 0.80 -2.67
N GLY A 106 0.55 -0.35 -2.91
CA GLY A 106 -0.61 -0.83 -2.18
C GLY A 106 -1.94 -0.12 -2.48
N GLY A 107 -2.05 0.66 -3.58
CA GLY A 107 -3.21 1.50 -3.86
C GLY A 107 -4.55 0.75 -3.83
N GLY A 108 -4.69 -0.38 -4.53
CA GLY A 108 -5.94 -1.15 -4.54
C GLY A 108 -6.32 -1.73 -3.17
N SER A 109 -5.33 -2.12 -2.37
CA SER A 109 -5.55 -2.59 -0.98
C SER A 109 -5.96 -1.44 -0.06
N SER A 110 -5.41 -0.25 -0.29
CA SER A 110 -5.80 0.97 0.42
C SER A 110 -7.22 1.40 0.07
N ASP A 111 -7.60 1.37 -1.23
CA ASP A 111 -8.96 1.65 -1.69
C ASP A 111 -9.98 0.70 -1.02
N ALA A 112 -9.64 -0.59 -0.93
CA ALA A 112 -10.49 -1.58 -0.27
C ALA A 112 -10.67 -1.28 1.22
N ALA A 113 -9.60 -0.98 1.94
CA ALA A 113 -9.66 -0.64 3.37
C ALA A 113 -10.46 0.63 3.62
N ALA A 114 -10.24 1.67 2.81
CA ALA A 114 -11.00 2.92 2.88
C ALA A 114 -12.50 2.67 2.61
N THR A 115 -12.82 1.79 1.65
CA THR A 115 -14.20 1.40 1.35
C THR A 115 -14.85 0.62 2.49
N LEU A 116 -14.13 -0.33 3.16
CA LEU A 116 -14.65 -1.04 4.34
C LEU A 116 -15.11 -0.04 5.41
N HIS A 117 -14.27 0.93 5.75
CA HIS A 117 -14.61 1.94 6.75
C HIS A 117 -15.73 2.89 6.28
N ALA A 118 -15.71 3.31 5.02
CA ALA A 118 -16.72 4.21 4.46
C ALA A 118 -18.12 3.58 4.46
N VAL A 119 -18.25 2.34 3.96
CA VAL A 119 -19.54 1.65 3.92
C VAL A 119 -20.03 1.31 5.35
N ASN A 120 -19.11 0.99 6.28
CA ASN A 120 -19.49 0.78 7.67
C ASN A 120 -20.01 2.07 8.32
N ALA A 121 -19.40 3.23 8.06
CA ALA A 121 -19.90 4.51 8.54
C ALA A 121 -21.30 4.83 7.98
N LEU A 122 -21.54 4.56 6.68
CA LEU A 122 -22.89 4.66 6.09
C LEU A 122 -23.88 3.69 6.76
N ALA A 123 -23.42 2.51 7.23
CA ALA A 123 -24.25 1.55 7.96
C ALA A 123 -24.46 1.92 9.44
N GLY A 124 -23.90 3.05 9.90
CA GLY A 124 -23.97 3.49 11.31
C GLY A 124 -23.01 2.73 12.21
N ASP A 125 -21.85 2.33 11.69
CA ASP A 125 -20.79 1.56 12.36
C ASP A 125 -21.31 0.21 12.90
N ALA A 126 -22.20 -0.42 12.13
CA ALA A 126 -22.87 -1.66 12.53
C ALA A 126 -21.92 -2.87 12.59
N VAL A 127 -20.83 -2.87 11.82
CA VAL A 127 -19.80 -3.93 11.86
C VAL A 127 -18.71 -3.55 12.87
N PRO A 128 -18.47 -4.37 13.90
CA PRO A 128 -17.42 -4.10 14.89
C PRO A 128 -16.02 -4.12 14.24
N ARG A 129 -15.12 -3.31 14.77
CA ARG A 129 -13.76 -3.19 14.26
C ARG A 129 -13.01 -4.52 14.08
N PRO A 130 -13.06 -5.50 15.00
CA PRO A 130 -12.39 -6.79 14.79
C PRO A 130 -12.91 -7.54 13.56
N GLU A 131 -14.21 -7.44 13.26
CA GLU A 131 -14.81 -8.06 12.09
C GLU A 131 -14.40 -7.34 10.80
N LEU A 132 -14.33 -6.00 10.80
CA LEU A 132 -13.78 -5.25 9.66
C LEU A 132 -12.33 -5.66 9.35
N LEU A 133 -11.51 -5.87 10.38
CA LEU A 133 -10.14 -6.35 10.21
C LEU A 133 -10.09 -7.78 9.66
N HIS A 134 -11.06 -8.63 10.04
CA HIS A 134 -11.21 -9.97 9.48
C HIS A 134 -11.57 -9.91 7.98
N PHE A 135 -12.50 -9.02 7.59
CA PHE A 135 -12.81 -8.81 6.17
C PHE A 135 -11.59 -8.31 5.40
N ALA A 136 -10.85 -7.36 5.98
CA ALA A 136 -9.63 -6.85 5.38
C ALA A 136 -8.59 -7.95 5.10
N ALA A 137 -8.35 -8.84 6.06
CA ALA A 137 -7.41 -9.96 5.92
C ALA A 137 -7.82 -10.95 4.82
N ARG A 138 -9.13 -11.14 4.59
CA ARG A 138 -9.67 -12.00 3.52
C ARG A 138 -9.60 -11.35 2.15
N LEU A 139 -9.62 -10.02 2.06
CA LEU A 139 -9.55 -9.28 0.81
C LEU A 139 -8.13 -9.27 0.23
N GLY A 140 -7.10 -9.19 1.08
CA GLY A 140 -5.72 -9.22 0.65
C GLY A 140 -4.73 -8.92 1.78
N ALA A 141 -3.48 -9.34 1.59
CA ALA A 141 -2.43 -9.25 2.60
C ALA A 141 -2.20 -7.80 3.11
N ASP A 142 -2.10 -6.83 2.21
CA ASP A 142 -1.85 -5.43 2.56
C ASP A 142 -3.11 -4.71 3.07
N VAL A 143 -4.33 -5.24 2.80
CA VAL A 143 -5.60 -4.58 3.20
C VAL A 143 -5.70 -4.45 4.72
N GLY A 144 -5.23 -5.47 5.45
CA GLY A 144 -5.19 -5.46 6.91
C GLY A 144 -4.38 -4.30 7.48
N PHE A 145 -3.23 -3.99 6.89
CA PHE A 145 -2.41 -2.84 7.30
C PHE A 145 -3.20 -1.53 7.18
N PHE A 146 -3.78 -1.25 6.02
CA PHE A 146 -4.55 -0.03 5.81
C PHE A 146 -5.78 0.05 6.71
N ALA A 147 -6.53 -1.04 6.83
CA ALA A 147 -7.72 -1.10 7.69
C ALA A 147 -7.39 -0.97 9.19
N SER A 148 -6.17 -1.30 9.61
CA SER A 148 -5.73 -1.12 10.99
C SER A 148 -5.64 0.34 11.41
N GLY A 149 -5.52 1.26 10.43
CA GLY A 149 -5.30 2.69 10.64
C GLY A 149 -3.92 3.02 11.22
N ALA A 150 -2.98 2.07 11.27
CA ALA A 150 -1.63 2.33 11.75
C ALA A 150 -0.83 3.11 10.70
N PRO A 151 -0.12 4.20 11.07
CA PRO A 151 0.76 4.90 10.13
C PRO A 151 2.03 4.12 9.81
N ALA A 152 2.44 3.20 10.69
CA ALA A 152 3.53 2.24 10.48
C ALA A 152 3.27 0.94 11.25
N ALA A 153 3.71 -0.18 10.70
CA ALA A 153 3.61 -1.49 11.33
C ALA A 153 4.69 -2.45 10.82
N VAL A 154 5.17 -3.34 11.68
CA VAL A 154 5.81 -4.60 11.24
C VAL A 154 4.71 -5.56 10.85
N ALA A 155 4.92 -6.30 9.78
CA ALA A 155 4.02 -7.33 9.30
C ALA A 155 4.78 -8.63 9.02
N TRP A 156 4.15 -9.76 9.32
CA TRP A 156 4.66 -11.09 9.01
C TRP A 156 3.54 -12.06 8.65
N GLY A 157 3.86 -13.34 8.45
CA GLY A 157 2.97 -14.29 7.82
C GLY A 157 2.90 -14.01 6.34
N ARG A 158 1.71 -13.83 5.77
CA ARG A 158 1.52 -13.36 4.39
C ARG A 158 1.46 -11.83 4.30
N GLY A 159 1.63 -11.11 5.44
CA GLY A 159 1.49 -9.67 5.62
C GLY A 159 0.30 -9.27 6.50
N GLU A 160 -0.51 -10.24 6.96
CA GLU A 160 -1.72 -10.02 7.73
C GLU A 160 -1.49 -9.92 9.24
N ARG A 161 -0.36 -10.41 9.75
CA ARG A 161 -0.01 -10.30 11.17
C ARG A 161 0.71 -8.99 11.39
N LEU A 162 0.09 -8.12 12.17
CA LEU A 162 0.53 -6.73 12.28
C LEU A 162 0.89 -6.38 13.73
N PHE A 163 2.03 -5.72 13.89
CA PHE A 163 2.39 -5.06 15.13
C PHE A 163 2.65 -3.59 14.85
N ARG A 164 1.83 -2.71 15.46
CA ARG A 164 1.92 -1.26 15.26
C ARG A 164 3.27 -0.73 15.74
N LEU A 165 3.88 0.12 14.92
CA LEU A 165 5.10 0.85 15.23
C LEU A 165 4.80 2.33 15.46
N THR A 166 5.68 2.99 16.23
CA THR A 166 5.82 4.42 16.12
C THR A 166 6.37 4.73 14.72
N PRO A 167 5.70 5.58 13.93
CA PRO A 167 6.17 5.85 12.59
C PRO A 167 7.53 6.54 12.59
N PRO A 168 8.35 6.33 11.54
CA PRO A 168 9.57 7.10 11.36
C PRO A 168 9.26 8.59 11.24
N PRO A 169 10.24 9.47 11.50
CA PRO A 169 10.05 10.89 11.28
C PRO A 169 9.61 11.19 9.85
N PRO A 170 8.64 12.12 9.63
CA PRO A 170 8.27 12.54 8.30
C PRO A 170 9.48 12.97 7.49
N ALA A 171 9.57 12.52 6.26
CA ALA A 171 10.69 12.82 5.38
C ALA A 171 10.24 12.97 3.93
N PRO A 172 10.87 13.88 3.16
CA PRO A 172 10.62 14.04 1.74
C PRO A 172 10.99 12.79 0.95
N ILE A 173 10.10 12.37 0.05
CA ILE A 173 10.24 11.17 -0.78
C ILE A 173 10.11 11.56 -2.25
N LEU A 174 10.96 10.98 -3.07
CA LEU A 174 10.81 10.92 -4.51
C LEU A 174 10.46 9.49 -4.91
N LEU A 175 9.30 9.33 -5.53
CA LEU A 175 8.89 8.08 -6.18
C LEU A 175 9.23 8.18 -7.67
N ALA A 176 10.01 7.22 -8.16
CA ALA A 176 10.26 7.06 -9.59
C ALA A 176 9.45 5.86 -10.10
N VAL A 177 8.46 6.15 -10.95
CA VAL A 177 7.49 5.16 -11.45
C VAL A 177 7.74 4.96 -12.95
N PRO A 178 8.37 3.86 -13.35
CA PRO A 178 8.58 3.57 -14.76
C PRO A 178 7.26 3.21 -15.45
N THR A 179 7.27 3.23 -16.78
CA THR A 179 6.08 2.86 -17.59
C THR A 179 5.78 1.36 -17.55
N LEU A 180 6.75 0.54 -17.17
CA LEU A 180 6.55 -0.91 -16.99
C LEU A 180 5.87 -1.20 -15.64
N GLY A 181 5.01 -2.21 -15.60
CA GLY A 181 4.45 -2.77 -14.38
C GLY A 181 5.04 -4.15 -14.08
N VAL A 182 5.10 -4.51 -12.80
CA VAL A 182 5.45 -5.86 -12.36
C VAL A 182 4.25 -6.50 -11.69
N ALA A 183 3.84 -7.67 -12.17
CA ALA A 183 2.80 -8.43 -11.51
C ALA A 183 3.39 -9.16 -10.30
N THR A 184 2.78 -9.04 -9.14
CA THR A 184 3.28 -9.66 -7.90
C THR A 184 3.49 -11.17 -8.01
N PRO A 185 2.60 -11.96 -8.67
CA PRO A 185 2.86 -13.38 -8.88
C PRO A 185 4.13 -13.67 -9.70
N ASP A 186 4.45 -12.80 -10.67
CA ASP A 186 5.67 -12.95 -11.46
C ASP A 186 6.92 -12.70 -10.64
N ALA A 187 6.90 -11.67 -9.77
CA ALA A 187 8.03 -11.37 -8.87
C ALA A 187 8.32 -12.55 -7.92
N TYR A 188 7.28 -13.17 -7.34
CA TYR A 188 7.44 -14.37 -6.52
C TYR A 188 7.97 -15.56 -7.33
N ARG A 189 7.45 -15.79 -8.55
CA ARG A 189 7.95 -16.86 -9.42
C ARG A 189 9.43 -16.67 -9.77
N TRP A 190 9.89 -15.46 -10.05
CA TRP A 190 11.30 -15.18 -10.32
C TRP A 190 12.15 -15.34 -9.06
N TRP A 191 11.63 -14.95 -7.90
CA TRP A 191 12.30 -15.19 -6.62
C TRP A 191 12.47 -16.67 -6.34
N ASP A 192 11.43 -17.50 -6.52
CA ASP A 192 11.46 -18.94 -6.36
C ASP A 192 12.51 -19.60 -7.28
N GLN A 193 12.64 -19.12 -8.52
CA GLN A 193 13.64 -19.63 -9.48
C GLN A 193 15.09 -19.40 -9.02
N LEU A 194 15.34 -18.29 -8.32
CA LEU A 194 16.66 -17.95 -7.79
C LEU A 194 16.93 -18.58 -6.41
N ASN A 195 15.88 -18.93 -5.68
CA ASN A 195 15.94 -19.42 -4.32
C ASN A 195 15.14 -20.74 -4.19
N PRO A 196 15.64 -21.85 -4.76
CA PRO A 196 14.98 -23.16 -4.64
C PRO A 196 14.86 -23.61 -3.18
N GLU A 197 15.78 -23.17 -2.33
CA GLU A 197 15.69 -23.23 -0.88
C GLU A 197 15.62 -21.80 -0.32
N PRO A 198 14.72 -21.53 0.65
CA PRO A 198 14.62 -20.19 1.24
C PRO A 198 15.96 -19.72 1.81
N PRO A 199 16.38 -18.48 1.55
CA PRO A 199 17.64 -17.95 2.08
C PRO A 199 17.59 -17.83 3.61
N VAL A 200 18.71 -18.09 4.26
CA VAL A 200 18.87 -17.78 5.68
C VAL A 200 19.20 -16.31 5.82
N HIS A 201 18.23 -15.54 6.31
CA HIS A 201 18.47 -14.14 6.66
C HIS A 201 19.33 -14.04 7.90
N GLY A 202 20.27 -13.08 7.89
CA GLY A 202 21.07 -12.77 9.08
C GLY A 202 20.20 -12.28 10.26
N PRO A 203 20.70 -12.41 11.50
CA PRO A 203 19.97 -11.96 12.67
C PRO A 203 19.69 -10.46 12.60
N VAL A 204 18.44 -10.08 12.86
CA VAL A 204 18.01 -8.68 12.94
C VAL A 204 17.16 -8.50 14.18
N VAL A 205 17.45 -7.46 14.94
CA VAL A 205 16.61 -7.05 16.06
C VAL A 205 15.65 -5.97 15.57
N LEU A 206 14.38 -6.30 15.53
CA LEU A 206 13.30 -5.36 15.17
C LEU A 206 12.78 -4.65 16.43
N ALA A 207 13.66 -3.92 17.11
CA ALA A 207 13.27 -3.08 18.23
C ALA A 207 12.74 -1.72 17.75
N GLN A 208 11.97 -1.04 18.59
CA GLN A 208 11.31 0.23 18.22
C GLN A 208 12.33 1.30 17.80
N ASP A 209 13.49 1.36 18.41
CA ASP A 209 14.59 2.29 18.11
C ASP A 209 15.23 2.04 16.73
N ALA A 210 15.14 0.82 16.19
CA ALA A 210 15.58 0.52 14.83
C ALA A 210 14.78 1.29 13.76
N PHE A 211 13.60 1.78 14.10
CA PHE A 211 12.73 2.58 13.24
C PHE A 211 12.76 4.08 13.57
N ALA A 212 13.56 4.50 14.56
CA ALA A 212 13.58 5.88 15.03
C ALA A 212 14.21 6.87 14.04
N THR A 213 15.08 6.41 13.15
CA THR A 213 15.75 7.25 12.15
C THR A 213 15.82 6.56 10.79
N TRP A 214 15.86 7.33 9.71
CA TRP A 214 16.03 6.80 8.36
C TRP A 214 17.37 6.09 8.15
N GLY A 215 18.42 6.55 8.83
CA GLY A 215 19.72 5.87 8.83
C GLY A 215 19.67 4.49 9.51
N SER A 216 18.89 4.33 10.58
CA SER A 216 18.66 3.03 11.23
C SER A 216 17.85 2.10 10.32
N ILE A 217 16.76 2.60 9.74
CA ILE A 217 15.90 1.87 8.81
C ILE A 217 16.71 1.32 7.62
N GLY A 218 17.62 2.13 7.08
CA GLY A 218 18.49 1.72 5.97
C GLY A 218 19.36 0.48 6.28
N ARG A 219 19.62 0.20 7.56
CA ARG A 219 20.39 -0.96 8.02
C ARG A 219 19.54 -2.21 8.31
N LEU A 220 18.21 -2.10 8.34
CA LEU A 220 17.33 -3.25 8.63
C LEU A 220 17.35 -4.32 7.55
N GLY A 221 17.66 -3.96 6.31
CA GLY A 221 17.73 -4.88 5.19
C GLY A 221 17.27 -4.26 3.87
N GLY A 222 17.27 -5.09 2.83
CA GLY A 222 16.81 -4.77 1.49
C GLY A 222 15.35 -5.14 1.25
N ASN A 223 15.03 -5.26 -0.03
CA ASN A 223 13.81 -5.88 -0.51
C ASN A 223 14.20 -7.10 -1.35
N ASP A 224 13.80 -8.30 -0.94
CA ASP A 224 14.17 -9.56 -1.59
C ASP A 224 13.68 -9.67 -3.03
N PHE A 225 12.74 -8.83 -3.45
CA PHE A 225 12.36 -8.73 -4.86
C PHE A 225 13.35 -7.93 -5.71
N GLU A 226 14.26 -7.15 -5.13
CA GLU A 226 15.19 -6.32 -5.91
C GLU A 226 16.05 -7.16 -6.86
N ILE A 227 16.65 -8.25 -6.39
CA ILE A 227 17.52 -9.10 -7.21
C ILE A 227 16.75 -9.73 -8.38
N PRO A 228 15.64 -10.48 -8.16
CA PRO A 228 14.91 -11.13 -9.26
C PRO A 228 14.27 -10.12 -10.22
N VAL A 229 13.68 -9.06 -9.72
CA VAL A 229 13.01 -8.05 -10.54
C VAL A 229 14.01 -7.26 -11.37
N PHE A 230 15.13 -6.82 -10.79
CA PHE A 230 16.18 -6.12 -11.52
C PHE A 230 16.88 -7.01 -12.55
N GLY A 231 17.00 -8.31 -12.27
CA GLY A 231 17.50 -9.29 -13.23
C GLY A 231 16.59 -9.44 -14.47
N LYS A 232 15.29 -9.36 -14.29
CA LYS A 232 14.30 -9.42 -15.39
C LYS A 232 14.10 -8.07 -16.08
N HIS A 233 14.33 -6.96 -15.39
CA HIS A 233 14.11 -5.61 -15.88
C HIS A 233 15.36 -4.72 -15.69
N PRO A 234 16.42 -4.88 -16.52
CA PRO A 234 17.63 -4.07 -16.43
C PRO A 234 17.39 -2.55 -16.45
N PRO A 235 16.40 -1.99 -17.20
CA PRO A 235 16.09 -0.57 -17.12
C PRO A 235 15.62 -0.10 -15.74
N LEU A 236 14.91 -0.96 -14.99
CA LEU A 236 14.50 -0.67 -13.62
C LEU A 236 15.69 -0.66 -12.65
N ARG A 237 16.64 -1.58 -12.84
CA ARG A 237 17.91 -1.58 -12.11
C ARG A 237 18.69 -0.28 -12.37
N ALA A 238 18.82 0.13 -13.62
CA ALA A 238 19.48 1.39 -13.97
C ALA A 238 18.79 2.61 -13.34
N LEU A 239 17.45 2.62 -13.28
CA LEU A 239 16.69 3.65 -12.58
C LEU A 239 17.01 3.67 -11.08
N PHE A 240 17.02 2.51 -10.44
CA PHE A 240 17.39 2.36 -9.03
C PHE A 240 18.82 2.88 -8.76
N GLU A 241 19.78 2.49 -9.58
CA GLU A 241 21.19 2.93 -9.46
C GLU A 241 21.34 4.45 -9.65
N ARG A 242 20.63 5.03 -10.62
CA ARG A 242 20.59 6.49 -10.81
C ARG A 242 20.00 7.21 -9.61
N LEU A 243 18.92 6.67 -9.02
CA LEU A 243 18.29 7.23 -7.83
C LEU A 243 19.19 7.10 -6.61
N ALA A 244 19.86 5.96 -6.44
CA ALA A 244 20.85 5.75 -5.38
C ALA A 244 22.06 6.71 -5.47
N ALA A 245 22.49 7.05 -6.69
CA ALA A 245 23.59 8.00 -6.93
C ALA A 245 23.26 9.45 -6.53
N THR A 246 22.00 9.78 -6.24
CA THR A 246 21.60 11.08 -5.67
C THR A 246 21.77 11.18 -4.13
N HIS A 247 22.35 10.15 -3.50
CA HIS A 247 22.67 10.06 -2.08
C HIS A 247 21.46 10.23 -1.13
N PRO A 248 20.34 9.49 -1.35
CA PRO A 248 19.23 9.47 -0.40
C PRO A 248 19.63 8.77 0.91
N TYR A 249 18.92 9.04 2.01
CA TYR A 249 19.05 8.26 3.24
C TYR A 249 18.65 6.80 3.07
N TRP A 250 17.70 6.55 2.18
CA TRP A 250 17.15 5.24 1.92
C TRP A 250 16.60 5.18 0.49
N VAL A 251 16.86 4.08 -0.22
CA VAL A 251 16.31 3.81 -1.55
C VAL A 251 15.94 2.34 -1.66
N ARG A 252 14.74 2.01 -2.17
CA ARG A 252 14.24 0.64 -2.33
C ARG A 252 13.22 0.54 -3.47
N LEU A 253 13.12 -0.68 -3.98
CA LEU A 253 11.96 -1.09 -4.77
C LEU A 253 10.72 -1.12 -3.88
N CYS A 254 9.58 -0.61 -4.35
CA CYS A 254 8.33 -0.63 -3.61
C CYS A 254 7.63 -1.99 -3.77
N GLY A 255 7.52 -2.78 -2.69
CA GLY A 255 6.92 -4.12 -2.74
C GLY A 255 7.54 -4.97 -3.84
N SER A 256 6.72 -5.59 -4.69
CA SER A 256 7.18 -6.33 -5.88
C SER A 256 7.55 -5.42 -7.07
N GLY A 257 7.47 -4.11 -6.92
CA GLY A 257 7.73 -3.14 -7.99
C GLY A 257 6.44 -2.71 -8.70
N SER A 258 6.59 -1.84 -9.67
CA SER A 258 7.80 -1.37 -10.35
C SER A 258 8.34 -0.02 -9.81
N ALA A 259 7.64 0.69 -8.92
CA ALA A 259 8.15 1.96 -8.40
C ALA A 259 9.40 1.76 -7.55
N VAL A 260 10.30 2.75 -7.62
CA VAL A 260 11.44 2.89 -6.71
C VAL A 260 11.22 4.15 -5.89
N ALA A 261 11.39 4.05 -4.58
CA ALA A 261 11.27 5.15 -3.65
C ALA A 261 12.62 5.52 -3.05
N ALA A 262 12.87 6.81 -2.92
CA ALA A 262 14.04 7.35 -2.23
C ALA A 262 13.63 8.40 -1.21
N VAL A 263 14.22 8.36 -0.01
CA VAL A 263 13.97 9.26 1.11
C VAL A 263 15.14 10.21 1.27
N TYR A 264 14.86 11.50 1.40
CA TYR A 264 15.85 12.56 1.50
C TYR A 264 15.80 13.31 2.82
N ALA A 265 16.91 13.95 3.17
CA ALA A 265 17.04 14.78 4.37
C ALA A 265 16.21 16.07 4.30
N SER A 266 15.93 16.56 3.09
CA SER A 266 15.19 17.80 2.88
C SER A 266 14.50 17.78 1.51
N GLU A 267 13.48 18.65 1.35
CA GLU A 267 12.81 18.86 0.07
C GLU A 267 13.79 19.33 -1.00
N ARG A 268 14.74 20.20 -0.65
CA ARG A 268 15.76 20.66 -1.59
C ARG A 268 16.56 19.49 -2.19
N LEU A 269 17.04 18.55 -1.37
CA LEU A 269 17.80 17.39 -1.89
C LEU A 269 16.91 16.47 -2.74
N ARG A 270 15.64 16.31 -2.40
CA ARG A 270 14.67 15.59 -3.23
C ARG A 270 14.49 16.29 -4.58
N ASP A 271 14.35 17.62 -4.61
CA ASP A 271 14.13 18.41 -5.82
C ASP A 271 15.39 18.41 -6.72
N ASP A 272 16.58 18.49 -6.12
CA ASP A 272 17.85 18.33 -6.85
C ASP A 272 17.94 16.94 -7.51
N ALA A 273 17.56 15.88 -6.80
CA ALA A 273 17.49 14.53 -7.33
C ALA A 273 16.45 14.40 -8.46
N ARG A 274 15.27 15.01 -8.30
CA ARG A 274 14.23 15.07 -9.33
C ARG A 274 14.76 15.70 -10.63
N MET A 275 15.48 16.82 -10.53
CA MET A 275 16.09 17.49 -11.68
C MET A 275 17.14 16.59 -12.36
N GLN A 276 17.98 15.88 -11.59
CA GLN A 276 19.00 14.97 -12.13
C GLN A 276 18.39 13.77 -12.86
N LEU A 277 17.29 13.21 -12.36
CA LEU A 277 16.63 12.07 -12.99
C LEU A 277 15.90 12.45 -14.28
N GLY A 278 15.17 13.56 -14.28
CA GLY A 278 14.27 13.95 -15.34
C GLY A 278 13.10 12.97 -15.56
N GLU A 279 12.13 13.33 -16.38
CA GLU A 279 10.89 12.53 -16.57
C GLU A 279 10.82 11.75 -17.90
N LYS A 280 11.93 11.58 -18.60
CA LYS A 280 11.92 11.01 -19.98
C LYS A 280 11.45 9.54 -20.04
N GLN A 281 11.69 8.75 -19.00
CA GLN A 281 11.41 7.31 -18.99
C GLN A 281 10.59 6.85 -17.77
N GLN A 282 10.29 7.77 -16.86
CA GLN A 282 9.56 7.51 -15.62
C GLN A 282 8.74 8.74 -15.24
N ARG A 283 7.62 8.51 -14.59
CA ARG A 283 6.89 9.56 -13.86
C ARG A 283 7.55 9.76 -12.50
N LEU A 284 7.81 11.00 -12.12
CA LEU A 284 8.33 11.35 -10.80
C LEU A 284 7.22 11.95 -9.94
N ILE A 285 7.06 11.45 -8.72
CA ILE A 285 6.02 11.89 -7.79
C ILE A 285 6.70 12.29 -6.48
N ASP A 286 6.47 13.51 -6.05
CA ASP A 286 6.89 14.01 -4.74
C ASP A 286 5.83 13.66 -3.69
N THR A 287 6.28 13.16 -2.56
CA THR A 287 5.43 12.86 -1.41
C THR A 287 6.25 12.91 -0.11
N THR A 288 5.61 12.62 1.00
CA THR A 288 6.27 12.48 2.31
C THR A 288 5.74 11.23 3.01
N THR A 289 6.49 10.72 3.98
CA THR A 289 5.94 9.73 4.92
C THR A 289 4.94 10.38 5.86
N ARG A 290 3.94 9.61 6.23
CA ARG A 290 2.85 10.05 7.10
C ARG A 290 3.06 9.51 8.52
N ALA A 291 3.13 10.42 9.50
CA ALA A 291 3.31 10.07 10.90
C ALA A 291 2.00 9.92 11.68
N VAL A 292 0.88 10.31 11.07
CA VAL A 292 -0.45 10.22 11.70
C VAL A 292 -1.28 9.15 11.00
N PRO A 293 -2.24 8.53 11.70
CA PRO A 293 -3.17 7.58 11.09
C PRO A 293 -3.88 8.16 9.85
N ALA A 294 -4.29 7.29 8.94
CA ALA A 294 -5.26 7.68 7.92
C ALA A 294 -6.52 8.21 8.64
N GLY A 295 -7.06 9.33 8.18
CA GLY A 295 -8.33 9.85 8.68
C GLY A 295 -9.46 8.84 8.45
N GLY A 296 -10.45 8.83 9.35
CA GLY A 296 -11.69 8.09 9.12
C GLY A 296 -12.54 8.73 8.00
N PRO A 297 -13.64 8.06 7.59
CA PRO A 297 -14.60 8.64 6.66
C PRO A 297 -15.24 9.91 7.23
N GLU A 298 -15.21 10.98 6.45
CA GLU A 298 -15.78 12.27 6.82
C GLU A 298 -17.17 12.42 6.19
N PRO A 299 -18.23 12.68 6.98
CA PRO A 299 -19.57 12.94 6.45
C PRO A 299 -19.56 14.13 5.49
N LEU A 300 -20.26 13.99 4.37
CA LEU A 300 -20.56 15.08 3.44
C LEU A 300 -22.02 15.46 3.54
N PRO A 301 -22.35 16.74 3.32
CA PRO A 301 -23.73 17.22 3.32
C PRO A 301 -24.57 16.58 2.20
#